data_f3ebc0ac168ffef8860a5310d3e6d84f
#
_entry.id   f3ebc0ac168ffef8860a5310d3e6d84f
#
_cell.length_a   1.000
_cell.length_b   1.000
_cell.length_c   1.000
_cell.angle_alpha   90.00
_cell.angle_beta   90.00
_cell.angle_gamma   90.00
#
_symmetry.space_group_name_H-M   'P 1'
#
loop_
_entity.id
_entity.type
_entity.pdbx_description
1 polymer ?
#
loop_
_entity_poly.entity_id
_entity_poly.type
_entity_poly.pdbx_seq_one_letter_code
_entity_poly.pdbx_strand_id
1 'polypeptide(L)'
;MQLNLKNHRANIFEKNPFDGNKASVIFVPGAGMDHRIISMFNLEDLYDEFNILGIDLPGHGYTSGPIVDSIRDHTNFCIDVFNEIGIKKPIVIGHSWGGLVALDLASEFE
;
A
#
# COMPACT_ATOMS: atom_id res chain seq x y z
N MET A 1 -2.52 -6.22 8.49
CA MET A 1 -2.66 -7.63 8.06
C MET A 1 -1.39 -8.13 7.39
N GLN A 2 -1.19 -9.41 7.40
CA GLN A 2 -0.05 -10.05 6.75
C GLN A 2 -0.59 -10.88 5.59
N LEU A 3 -0.01 -10.72 4.39
CA LEU A 3 -0.46 -11.41 3.19
C LEU A 3 0.67 -12.26 2.63
N ASN A 4 0.38 -13.52 2.32
CA ASN A 4 1.34 -14.39 1.66
C ASN A 4 1.20 -14.22 0.15
N LEU A 5 2.19 -13.58 -0.47
CA LEU A 5 2.32 -13.46 -1.90
C LEU A 5 3.33 -14.49 -2.40
N LYS A 6 3.52 -14.55 -3.72
CA LYS A 6 4.42 -15.55 -4.32
C LYS A 6 5.85 -15.47 -3.77
N ASN A 7 6.41 -14.26 -3.68
CA ASN A 7 7.80 -14.04 -3.27
C ASN A 7 7.95 -13.27 -1.97
N HIS A 8 6.84 -12.76 -1.40
CA HIS A 8 6.89 -11.87 -0.25
C HIS A 8 5.80 -12.22 0.75
N ARG A 9 6.09 -11.94 2.00
CA ARG A 9 5.05 -11.84 3.02
C ARG A 9 4.84 -10.35 3.26
N ALA A 10 3.76 -9.81 2.70
CA ALA A 10 3.48 -8.39 2.72
C ALA A 10 2.82 -7.97 4.03
N ASN A 11 3.33 -6.91 4.62
CA ASN A 11 2.69 -6.29 5.78
C ASN A 11 1.88 -5.08 5.34
N ILE A 12 0.59 -5.09 5.68
CA ILE A 12 -0.34 -4.01 5.42
C ILE A 12 -0.85 -3.51 6.77
N PHE A 13 -0.64 -2.24 7.05
CA PHE A 13 -1.12 -1.62 8.27
C PHE A 13 -2.55 -1.11 8.05
N GLU A 14 -3.47 -1.55 8.90
CA GLU A 14 -4.85 -1.07 8.91
C GLU A 14 -4.97 0.04 9.94
N LYS A 15 -5.12 1.28 9.49
CA LYS A 15 -5.31 2.42 10.40
C LYS A 15 -6.67 2.35 11.09
N ASN A 16 -7.67 1.83 10.40
CA ASN A 16 -9.00 1.51 10.92
C ASN A 16 -9.38 0.10 10.44
N PRO A 17 -10.33 -0.58 11.10
CA PRO A 17 -10.72 -1.94 10.67
C PRO A 17 -11.18 -1.97 9.22
N PHE A 18 -10.65 -2.91 8.44
CA PHE A 18 -10.97 -3.05 7.03
C PHE A 18 -12.43 -3.49 6.82
N ASP A 19 -13.12 -2.78 5.94
CA ASP A 19 -14.50 -3.07 5.53
C ASP A 19 -14.54 -3.13 4.00
N GLY A 20 -14.83 -4.30 3.45
CA GLY A 20 -14.87 -4.52 2.01
C GLY A 20 -15.92 -3.71 1.26
N ASN A 21 -16.87 -3.08 1.97
CA ASN A 21 -17.90 -2.23 1.38
C ASN A 21 -17.46 -0.77 1.24
N LYS A 22 -16.33 -0.40 1.80
CA LYS A 22 -15.78 0.96 1.72
C LYS A 22 -14.71 1.06 0.67
N ALA A 23 -14.56 2.24 0.07
CA ALA A 23 -13.41 2.56 -0.75
C ALA A 23 -12.14 2.55 0.11
N SER A 24 -11.00 2.25 -0.51
CA SER A 24 -9.73 2.13 0.19
C SER A 24 -8.75 3.21 -0.23
N VAL A 25 -8.12 3.84 0.75
CA VAL A 25 -7.02 4.78 0.57
C VAL A 25 -5.74 4.06 1.00
N ILE A 26 -4.78 3.98 0.08
CA ILE A 26 -3.53 3.25 0.29
C ILE A 26 -2.37 4.22 0.29
N PHE A 27 -1.62 4.25 1.39
CA PHE A 27 -0.39 5.03 1.48
C PHE A 27 0.80 4.18 1.04
N VAL A 28 1.54 4.67 0.04
CA VAL A 28 2.78 4.05 -0.45
C VAL A 28 3.95 4.93 -0.02
N PRO A 29 4.81 4.45 0.88
CA PRO A 29 5.87 5.29 1.46
C PRO A 29 7.06 5.48 0.51
N GLY A 30 7.92 6.43 0.86
CA GLY A 30 9.17 6.65 0.17
C GLY A 30 10.26 5.64 0.56
N ALA A 31 11.38 5.71 -0.13
CA ALA A 31 12.55 4.87 0.17
C ALA A 31 13.02 5.11 1.62
N GLY A 32 13.26 4.02 2.35
CA GLY A 32 13.67 4.08 3.75
C GLY A 32 12.54 4.34 4.73
N MET A 33 11.29 4.42 4.25
CA MET A 33 10.10 4.64 5.08
C MET A 33 9.18 3.43 5.03
N ASP A 34 8.17 3.42 5.89
CA ASP A 34 7.20 2.32 5.97
C ASP A 34 5.81 2.83 6.33
N HIS A 35 4.91 1.91 6.71
CA HIS A 35 3.52 2.21 7.06
C HIS A 35 3.38 3.27 8.15
N ARG A 36 4.40 3.51 8.96
CA ARG A 36 4.36 4.49 10.08
C ARG A 36 4.19 5.92 9.60
N ILE A 37 4.43 6.20 8.32
CA ILE A 37 4.20 7.53 7.74
C ILE A 37 2.74 7.98 7.93
N ILE A 38 1.80 7.05 7.98
CA ILE A 38 0.38 7.37 8.17
C ILE A 38 0.15 8.08 9.51
N SER A 39 0.93 7.77 10.54
CA SER A 39 0.76 8.36 11.86
C SER A 39 1.04 9.87 11.89
N MET A 40 1.66 10.42 10.84
CA MET A 40 1.90 11.85 10.71
C MET A 40 0.65 12.63 10.30
N PHE A 41 -0.43 11.95 9.93
CA PHE A 41 -1.66 12.58 9.45
C PHE A 41 -2.82 12.26 10.39
N ASN A 42 -3.69 13.27 10.61
CA ASN A 42 -4.94 13.05 11.32
C ASN A 42 -6.02 12.65 10.30
N LEU A 43 -6.39 11.39 10.29
CA LEU A 43 -7.27 10.81 9.28
C LEU A 43 -8.62 10.33 9.87
N GLU A 44 -8.88 10.63 11.14
CA GLU A 44 -10.07 10.11 11.82
C GLU A 44 -11.39 10.47 11.16
N ASP A 45 -11.45 11.66 10.54
CA ASP A 45 -12.65 12.10 9.83
C ASP A 45 -12.98 11.26 8.60
N LEU A 46 -12.03 10.45 8.13
CA LEU A 46 -12.19 9.61 6.95
C LEU A 46 -12.61 8.17 7.28
N TYR A 47 -12.56 7.77 8.56
CA TYR A 47 -12.73 6.36 8.92
C TYR A 47 -14.12 5.81 8.61
N ASP A 48 -15.15 6.65 8.61
CA ASP A 48 -16.51 6.20 8.33
C ASP A 48 -16.72 5.86 6.85
N GLU A 49 -15.99 6.53 5.96
CA GLU A 49 -16.18 6.40 4.52
C GLU A 49 -15.10 5.56 3.83
N PHE A 50 -13.91 5.48 4.42
CA PHE A 50 -12.75 4.87 3.77
C PHE A 50 -12.03 3.89 4.68
N ASN A 51 -11.51 2.84 4.05
CA ASN A 51 -10.41 2.07 4.64
C ASN A 51 -9.12 2.88 4.48
N ILE A 52 -8.34 3.00 5.52
CA ILE A 52 -7.04 3.67 5.48
C ILE A 52 -5.96 2.62 5.72
N LEU A 53 -5.17 2.35 4.70
CA LEU A 53 -4.17 1.29 4.70
C LEU A 53 -2.79 1.87 4.39
N GLY A 54 -1.77 1.30 5.01
CA GLY A 54 -0.38 1.59 4.69
C GLY A 54 0.32 0.32 4.24
N ILE A 55 1.04 0.40 3.12
CA ILE A 55 1.76 -0.73 2.59
C ILE A 55 3.23 -0.63 2.95
N ASP A 56 3.84 -1.74 3.40
CA ASP A 56 5.29 -1.84 3.54
C ASP A 56 5.84 -2.44 2.25
N LEU A 57 6.62 -1.66 1.51
CA LEU A 57 7.23 -2.10 0.27
C LEU A 57 8.30 -3.18 0.53
N PRO A 58 8.68 -3.98 -0.47
CA PRO A 58 9.78 -4.94 -0.33
C PRO A 58 11.04 -4.28 0.22
N GLY A 59 11.64 -4.90 1.24
CA GLY A 59 12.83 -4.38 1.91
C GLY A 59 12.55 -3.31 2.95
N HIS A 60 11.27 -2.99 3.23
CA HIS A 60 10.86 -1.95 4.17
C HIS A 60 9.89 -2.49 5.22
N GLY A 61 9.90 -1.87 6.39
CA GLY A 61 8.98 -2.22 7.46
C GLY A 61 8.99 -3.69 7.81
N TYR A 62 7.81 -4.27 7.90
CA TYR A 62 7.65 -5.69 8.26
C TYR A 62 7.37 -6.60 7.07
N THR A 63 7.46 -6.10 5.85
CA THR A 63 7.36 -6.94 4.67
C THR A 63 8.65 -7.72 4.50
N SER A 64 8.54 -9.05 4.44
CA SER A 64 9.67 -9.95 4.25
C SER A 64 9.72 -10.49 2.83
N GLY A 65 10.91 -10.92 2.40
CA GLY A 65 11.16 -11.44 1.06
C GLY A 65 12.22 -10.62 0.34
N PRO A 66 12.48 -10.94 -0.93
CA PRO A 66 13.53 -10.27 -1.68
C PRO A 66 13.30 -8.77 -1.85
N ILE A 67 14.39 -8.00 -1.78
CA ILE A 67 14.38 -6.58 -2.13
C ILE A 67 14.20 -6.47 -3.64
N VAL A 68 13.41 -5.49 -4.08
CA VAL A 68 13.29 -5.13 -5.49
C VAL A 68 13.74 -3.69 -5.66
N ASP A 69 14.29 -3.34 -6.83
CA ASP A 69 14.95 -2.06 -7.04
C ASP A 69 14.38 -1.24 -8.19
N SER A 70 13.42 -1.73 -8.93
CA SER A 70 12.75 -0.95 -9.97
C SER A 70 11.39 -0.47 -9.53
N ILE A 71 10.94 0.67 -10.10
CA ILE A 71 9.58 1.18 -9.86
C ILE A 71 8.55 0.14 -10.30
N ARG A 72 8.75 -0.48 -11.46
CA ARG A 72 7.83 -1.48 -12.01
C ARG A 72 7.68 -2.68 -11.06
N ASP A 73 8.75 -3.14 -10.44
CA ASP A 73 8.68 -4.26 -9.51
C ASP A 73 7.92 -3.89 -8.24
N HIS A 74 8.08 -2.66 -7.74
CA HIS A 74 7.28 -2.16 -6.63
C HIS A 74 5.80 -2.04 -7.02
N THR A 75 5.53 -1.56 -8.23
CA THR A 75 4.17 -1.48 -8.76
C THR A 75 3.52 -2.86 -8.82
N ASN A 76 4.24 -3.85 -9.35
CA ASN A 76 3.74 -5.22 -9.43
C ASN A 76 3.46 -5.81 -8.04
N PHE A 77 4.32 -5.51 -7.07
CA PHE A 77 4.09 -5.90 -5.67
C PHE A 77 2.79 -5.30 -5.15
N CYS A 78 2.56 -4.02 -5.38
CA CYS A 78 1.33 -3.35 -4.95
C CYS A 78 0.10 -3.96 -5.63
N ILE A 79 0.17 -4.27 -6.92
CA ILE A 79 -0.92 -4.91 -7.66
C ILE A 79 -1.25 -6.28 -7.03
N ASP A 80 -0.24 -7.06 -6.70
CA ASP A 80 -0.43 -8.36 -6.04
C ASP A 80 -1.12 -8.20 -4.68
N VAL A 81 -0.73 -7.18 -3.91
CA VAL A 81 -1.39 -6.86 -2.64
C VAL A 81 -2.85 -6.51 -2.85
N PHE A 82 -3.15 -5.63 -3.81
CA PHE A 82 -4.53 -5.20 -4.08
C PHE A 82 -5.39 -6.38 -4.51
N ASN A 83 -4.87 -7.25 -5.36
CA ASN A 83 -5.59 -8.44 -5.80
C ASN A 83 -5.85 -9.40 -4.65
N GLU A 84 -4.88 -9.59 -3.76
CA GLU A 84 -5.03 -10.49 -2.62
C GLU A 84 -6.08 -9.99 -1.62
N ILE A 85 -6.14 -8.68 -1.38
CA ILE A 85 -7.14 -8.08 -0.50
C ILE A 85 -8.50 -8.00 -1.19
N GLY A 86 -8.52 -7.88 -2.52
CA GLY A 86 -9.73 -7.68 -3.30
C GLY A 86 -10.07 -6.22 -3.54
N ILE A 87 -9.07 -5.33 -3.48
CA ILE A 87 -9.25 -3.90 -3.75
C ILE A 87 -9.21 -3.69 -5.25
N LYS A 88 -10.29 -3.11 -5.81
CA LYS A 88 -10.42 -2.93 -7.26
C LYS A 88 -10.06 -1.53 -7.75
N LYS A 89 -10.39 -0.51 -6.96
CA LYS A 89 -10.18 0.89 -7.33
C LYS A 89 -9.60 1.65 -6.15
N PRO A 90 -8.32 1.42 -5.81
CA PRO A 90 -7.71 2.10 -4.69
C PRO A 90 -7.47 3.57 -4.98
N ILE A 91 -7.58 4.40 -3.95
CA ILE A 91 -7.06 5.76 -3.95
C ILE A 91 -5.65 5.66 -3.39
N VAL A 92 -4.64 5.95 -4.22
CA VAL A 92 -3.24 5.77 -3.83
C VAL A 92 -2.62 7.11 -3.52
N ILE A 93 -2.02 7.22 -2.33
CA ILE A 93 -1.26 8.38 -1.91
C ILE A 93 0.20 7.95 -1.78
N GLY A 94 1.06 8.48 -2.64
CA GLY A 94 2.47 8.14 -2.64
C GLY A 94 3.34 9.30 -2.16
N HIS A 95 4.38 8.99 -1.40
CA HIS A 95 5.35 9.96 -0.93
C HIS A 95 6.71 9.65 -1.55
N SER A 96 7.34 10.62 -2.23
CA SER A 96 8.66 10.49 -2.83
C SER A 96 8.73 9.30 -3.79
N TRP A 97 9.54 8.27 -3.51
CA TRP A 97 9.60 7.03 -4.30
C TRP A 97 8.21 6.39 -4.46
N GLY A 98 7.43 6.41 -3.36
CA GLY A 98 6.04 5.94 -3.40
C GLY A 98 5.17 6.75 -4.35
N GLY A 99 5.47 8.04 -4.57
CA GLY A 99 4.80 8.87 -5.56
C GLY A 99 5.04 8.38 -6.98
N LEU A 100 6.27 7.95 -7.29
CA LEU A 100 6.59 7.35 -8.59
C LEU A 100 5.87 6.02 -8.79
N VAL A 101 5.79 5.21 -7.73
CA VAL A 101 5.04 3.95 -7.76
C VAL A 101 3.55 4.25 -7.98
N ALA A 102 3.00 5.27 -7.32
CA ALA A 102 1.61 5.67 -7.51
C ALA A 102 1.31 6.09 -8.95
N LEU A 103 2.22 6.83 -9.59
CA LEU A 103 2.07 7.21 -11.00
C LEU A 103 2.09 5.99 -11.92
N ASP A 104 2.99 5.05 -11.66
CA ASP A 104 3.07 3.82 -12.45
C ASP A 104 1.81 2.95 -12.25
N LEU A 105 1.31 2.87 -11.01
CA LEU A 105 0.04 2.22 -10.72
C LEU A 105 -1.12 2.84 -11.50
N ALA A 106 -1.18 4.16 -11.56
CA ALA A 106 -2.24 4.86 -12.30
C ALA A 106 -2.24 4.53 -13.78
N SER A 107 -1.08 4.21 -14.36
CA SER A 107 -0.98 3.80 -15.77
C SER A 107 -1.50 2.36 -16.00
N GLU A 108 -1.56 1.54 -14.96
CA GLU A 108 -2.03 0.15 -15.04
C GLU A 108 -3.53 0.01 -14.74
N PHE A 109 -4.09 0.90 -13.91
CA PHE A 109 -5.52 0.91 -13.55
C PHE A 109 -6.22 2.07 -14.25
N GLU A 110 -6.95 1.78 -15.29
CA GLU A 110 -7.76 2.79 -15.98
C GLU A 110 -9.12 3.00 -15.31
#